data_18f7fef2c8fd664f62eed70b69099092
#
_entry.id   18f7fef2c8fd664f62eed70b69099092
#
_cell.length_a   1.000
_cell.length_b   1.000
_cell.length_c   1.000
_cell.angle_alpha   90.00
_cell.angle_beta   90.00
_cell.angle_gamma   90.00
#
_symmetry.space_group_name_H-M   'P 1'
#
loop_
_entity.id
_entity.type
_entity.pdbx_description
1 polymer ?
#
loop_
_entity_poly.entity_id
_entity_poly.type
_entity_poly.pdbx_seq_one_letter_code
_entity_poly.pdbx_strand_id
1 'polypeptide(L)'
;MSALLWNEPPRQLCISRSEIHVWRLDLNTINCPKDLGSILSYEELKRVKSLIFQCDRYRYQVTHHMKRTILANYLSCDPKCLLFEIGKQGKPFITNLQNFLSIQFNISHSYNLILI
;
A
#
# COMPACT_ATOMS: atom_id res chain seq x y z
N MET A 1 -14.17 -28.00 1.91
CA MET A 1 -13.28 -26.87 1.52
C MET A 1 -13.32 -25.82 2.63
N SER A 2 -12.19 -25.56 3.26
CA SER A 2 -12.14 -24.56 4.32
C SER A 2 -12.04 -23.17 3.71
N ALA A 3 -12.85 -22.23 4.18
CA ALA A 3 -12.75 -20.84 3.80
C ALA A 3 -11.55 -20.20 4.51
N LEU A 4 -10.80 -19.39 3.78
CA LEU A 4 -9.75 -18.57 4.39
C LEU A 4 -10.39 -17.48 5.24
N LEU A 5 -10.03 -17.45 6.52
CA LEU A 5 -10.47 -16.40 7.42
C LEU A 5 -9.43 -15.29 7.45
N TRP A 6 -9.90 -14.08 7.16
CA TRP A 6 -9.07 -12.88 7.24
C TRP A 6 -9.38 -12.16 8.55
N ASN A 7 -8.36 -11.92 9.35
CA ASN A 7 -8.52 -11.26 10.64
C ASN A 7 -8.56 -9.75 10.49
N GLU A 8 -9.29 -9.08 11.39
CA GLU A 8 -9.19 -7.63 11.49
C GLU A 8 -7.80 -7.23 11.96
N PRO A 9 -7.19 -6.18 11.39
CA PRO A 9 -5.86 -5.78 11.81
C PRO A 9 -5.88 -5.12 13.19
N PRO A 10 -4.80 -5.27 13.97
CA PRO A 10 -4.64 -4.50 15.20
C PRO A 10 -4.42 -3.01 14.91
N ARG A 11 -4.70 -2.17 15.89
CA ARG A 11 -4.48 -0.71 15.75
C ARG A 11 -3.04 -0.35 15.49
N GLN A 12 -2.12 -1.00 16.19
CA GLN A 12 -0.69 -0.79 16.03
C GLN A 12 -0.08 -2.00 15.34
N LEU A 13 0.59 -1.75 14.24
CA LEU A 13 1.20 -2.80 13.43
C LEU A 13 2.65 -3.00 13.83
N CYS A 14 3.04 -4.27 13.96
CA CYS A 14 4.39 -4.69 14.35
C CYS A 14 4.70 -5.97 13.59
N ILE A 15 5.88 -6.06 13.03
CA ILE A 15 6.31 -7.22 12.27
C ILE A 15 7.71 -7.65 12.72
N SER A 16 7.91 -8.96 12.91
CA SER A 16 9.22 -9.52 13.20
C SER A 16 9.93 -9.99 11.93
N ARG A 17 11.23 -10.28 12.02
CA ARG A 17 12.03 -10.72 10.88
C ARG A 17 11.55 -12.03 10.26
N SER A 18 10.87 -12.87 11.03
CA SER A 18 10.39 -14.17 10.58
C SER A 18 8.93 -14.16 10.12
N GLU A 19 8.29 -12.98 10.13
CA GLU A 19 6.88 -12.86 9.79
C GLU A 19 6.67 -12.31 8.39
N ILE A 20 5.62 -12.78 7.75
CA ILE A 20 5.07 -12.21 6.52
C ILE A 20 3.63 -11.84 6.80
N HIS A 21 3.30 -10.58 6.62
CA HIS A 21 1.93 -10.09 6.75
C HIS A 21 1.36 -9.85 5.37
N VAL A 22 0.15 -10.34 5.13
CA VAL A 22 -0.56 -10.13 3.87
C VAL A 22 -1.82 -9.33 4.14
N TRP A 23 -1.95 -8.19 3.47
CA TRP A 23 -3.11 -7.32 3.55
C TRP A 23 -3.97 -7.53 2.32
N ARG A 24 -5.24 -7.79 2.54
CA ARG A 24 -6.22 -7.95 1.48
C ARG A 24 -7.12 -6.72 1.42
N LEU A 25 -7.19 -6.12 0.25
CA LEU A 25 -8.06 -4.97 -0.02
C LEU A 25 -9.04 -5.36 -1.13
N ASP A 26 -10.32 -5.29 -0.82
CA ASP A 26 -11.38 -5.53 -1.81
C ASP A 26 -11.97 -4.18 -2.21
N LEU A 27 -11.79 -3.76 -3.45
CA LEU A 27 -12.26 -2.48 -3.95
C LEU A 27 -13.78 -2.33 -3.93
N ASN A 28 -14.51 -3.44 -3.90
CA ASN A 28 -15.97 -3.41 -3.84
C ASN A 28 -16.50 -3.09 -2.45
N THR A 29 -15.74 -3.38 -1.40
CA THR A 29 -16.19 -3.26 -0.01
C THR A 29 -15.35 -2.33 0.84
N ILE A 30 -14.21 -1.88 0.33
CA ILE A 30 -13.30 -1.03 1.12
C ILE A 30 -13.94 0.32 1.43
N ASN A 31 -13.82 0.74 2.69
CA ASN A 31 -14.26 2.06 3.11
C ASN A 31 -13.08 3.03 2.96
N CYS A 32 -13.07 3.76 1.85
CA CYS A 32 -11.99 4.68 1.51
C CYS A 32 -12.27 6.09 2.01
N PRO A 33 -11.23 6.83 2.44
CA PRO A 33 -11.38 8.26 2.69
C PRO A 33 -11.72 8.99 1.38
N LYS A 34 -12.41 10.11 1.49
CA LYS A 34 -12.84 10.91 0.33
C LYS A 34 -11.68 11.49 -0.44
N ASP A 35 -10.59 11.81 0.24
CA ASP A 35 -9.41 12.42 -0.35
C ASP A 35 -8.26 11.40 -0.42
N LEU A 36 -8.30 10.56 -1.44
CA LEU A 36 -7.29 9.54 -1.67
C LEU A 36 -5.94 10.12 -2.07
N GLY A 37 -5.95 11.30 -2.70
CA GLY A 37 -4.74 11.92 -3.22
C GLY A 37 -3.93 12.70 -2.19
N SER A 38 -4.47 12.96 -1.00
CA SER A 38 -3.84 13.86 -0.02
C SER A 38 -2.47 13.39 0.47
N ILE A 39 -2.23 12.09 0.50
CA ILE A 39 -0.97 11.50 0.97
C ILE A 39 -0.09 10.97 -0.16
N LEU A 40 -0.54 11.05 -1.40
CA LEU A 40 0.24 10.58 -2.55
C LEU A 40 1.34 11.57 -2.89
N SER A 41 2.47 11.04 -3.39
CA SER A 41 3.56 11.87 -3.87
C SER A 41 3.22 12.54 -5.21
N TYR A 42 4.02 13.52 -5.60
CA TYR A 42 3.89 14.16 -6.90
C TYR A 42 3.94 13.14 -8.05
N GLU A 43 4.88 12.19 -7.97
CA GLU A 43 5.04 11.14 -8.97
C GLU A 43 3.81 10.24 -9.07
N GLU A 44 3.25 9.88 -7.92
CA GLU A 44 2.04 9.06 -7.86
C GLU A 44 0.85 9.81 -8.44
N LEU A 45 0.68 11.09 -8.11
CA LEU A 45 -0.39 11.92 -8.66
C LEU A 45 -0.25 12.11 -10.17
N LYS A 46 0.97 12.26 -10.65
CA LYS A 46 1.26 12.35 -12.07
C LYS A 46 0.87 11.05 -12.79
N ARG A 47 1.16 9.90 -12.18
CA ARG A 47 0.76 8.61 -12.73
C ARG A 47 -0.75 8.46 -12.82
N VAL A 48 -1.48 8.90 -11.80
CA VAL A 48 -2.96 8.90 -11.82
C VAL A 48 -3.48 9.68 -13.03
N LYS A 49 -2.94 10.86 -13.27
CA LYS A 49 -3.36 11.69 -14.41
C LYS A 49 -3.05 11.06 -15.75
N SER A 50 -2.04 10.22 -15.84
CA SER A 50 -1.64 9.54 -17.07
C SER A 50 -2.56 8.37 -17.44
N LEU A 51 -3.34 7.86 -16.49
CA LEU A 51 -4.23 6.74 -16.73
C LEU A 51 -5.53 7.21 -17.40
N ILE A 52 -5.93 6.52 -18.45
CA ILE A 52 -7.07 6.93 -19.29
C ILE A 52 -8.39 6.57 -18.64
N PHE A 53 -8.50 5.34 -18.11
CA PHE A 53 -9.75 4.83 -17.56
C PHE A 53 -9.94 5.19 -16.12
N GLN A 54 -11.17 5.58 -15.75
CA GLN A 54 -11.51 5.96 -14.39
C GLN A 54 -11.33 4.80 -13.39
N CYS A 55 -11.65 3.58 -13.79
CA CYS A 55 -11.46 2.41 -12.94
C CYS A 55 -9.98 2.15 -12.63
N ASP A 56 -9.10 2.39 -13.59
CA ASP A 56 -7.65 2.25 -13.38
C ASP A 56 -7.13 3.34 -12.46
N ARG A 57 -7.59 4.58 -12.62
CA ARG A 57 -7.24 5.68 -11.74
C ARG A 57 -7.67 5.41 -10.30
N TYR A 58 -8.89 4.93 -10.12
CA TYR A 58 -9.43 4.61 -8.79
C TYR A 58 -8.61 3.49 -8.14
N ARG A 59 -8.36 2.41 -8.89
CA ARG A 59 -7.55 1.29 -8.37
C ARG A 59 -6.15 1.74 -7.96
N TYR A 60 -5.51 2.54 -8.79
CA TYR A 60 -4.18 3.08 -8.49
C TYR A 60 -4.19 3.93 -7.22
N GLN A 61 -5.14 4.86 -7.12
CA GLN A 61 -5.26 5.74 -5.96
C GLN A 61 -5.48 4.96 -4.67
N VAL A 62 -6.42 4.03 -4.66
CA VAL A 62 -6.70 3.20 -3.48
C VAL A 62 -5.48 2.37 -3.10
N THR A 63 -4.87 1.72 -4.07
CA THR A 63 -3.71 0.86 -3.84
C THR A 63 -2.56 1.64 -3.19
N HIS A 64 -2.20 2.78 -3.76
CA HIS A 64 -1.07 3.56 -3.26
C HIS A 64 -1.39 4.33 -1.99
N HIS A 65 -2.63 4.77 -1.81
CA HIS A 65 -3.08 5.33 -0.53
C HIS A 65 -2.94 4.29 0.58
N MET A 66 -3.45 3.08 0.37
CA MET A 66 -3.40 2.02 1.37
C MET A 66 -1.99 1.51 1.61
N LYS A 67 -1.17 1.40 0.55
CA LYS A 67 0.24 1.08 0.69
C LYS A 67 0.93 2.04 1.66
N ARG A 68 0.76 3.33 1.46
CA ARG A 68 1.38 4.34 2.33
C ARG A 68 0.84 4.28 3.75
N THR A 69 -0.47 4.15 3.91
CA THR A 69 -1.11 4.08 5.22
C THR A 69 -0.62 2.87 6.01
N ILE A 70 -0.58 1.70 5.39
CA ILE A 70 -0.15 0.46 6.03
C ILE A 70 1.33 0.53 6.40
N LEU A 71 2.19 0.87 5.45
CA LEU A 71 3.65 0.92 5.70
C LEU A 71 4.01 1.98 6.71
N ALA A 72 3.37 3.14 6.68
CA ALA A 72 3.59 4.20 7.66
C ALA A 72 3.22 3.77 9.07
N ASN A 73 2.18 2.95 9.21
CA ASN A 73 1.78 2.41 10.51
C ASN A 73 2.88 1.51 11.09
N TYR A 74 3.45 0.59 10.28
CA TYR A 74 4.56 -0.24 10.72
C TYR A 74 5.79 0.59 11.12
N LEU A 75 6.04 1.67 10.43
CA LEU A 75 7.22 2.52 10.64
C LEU A 75 6.97 3.70 11.59
N SER A 76 5.75 3.87 12.07
CA SER A 76 5.34 4.96 12.97
C SER A 76 5.71 6.33 12.40
N CYS A 77 5.40 6.56 11.13
CA CYS A 77 5.69 7.82 10.46
C CYS A 77 4.49 8.32 9.68
N ASP A 78 4.57 9.55 9.16
CA ASP A 78 3.54 10.14 8.32
C ASP A 78 3.51 9.43 6.95
N PRO A 79 2.36 8.93 6.51
CA PRO A 79 2.23 8.29 5.19
C PRO A 79 2.72 9.15 4.02
N LYS A 80 2.55 10.46 4.12
CA LYS A 80 2.98 11.41 3.09
C LYS A 80 4.50 11.49 2.96
N CYS A 81 5.22 11.20 4.04
CA CYS A 81 6.67 11.31 4.10
C CYS A 81 7.40 10.06 3.61
N LEU A 82 6.71 9.00 3.28
CA LEU A 82 7.35 7.79 2.76
C LEU A 82 7.95 8.04 1.38
N LEU A 83 9.20 7.62 1.20
CA LEU A 83 9.93 7.72 -0.06
C LEU A 83 10.19 6.33 -0.62
N PHE A 84 9.90 6.17 -1.91
CA PHE A 84 10.08 4.90 -2.61
C PHE A 84 11.04 5.07 -3.78
N GLU A 85 11.85 4.05 -4.02
CA GLU A 85 12.67 3.92 -5.20
C GLU A 85 12.44 2.56 -5.82
N ILE A 86 12.80 2.44 -7.09
CA ILE A 86 12.68 1.18 -7.82
C ILE A 86 14.06 0.55 -7.92
N GLY A 87 14.17 -0.69 -7.46
CA GLY A 87 15.41 -1.45 -7.51
C GLY A 87 15.73 -1.98 -8.91
N LYS A 88 16.87 -2.64 -9.03
CA LYS A 88 17.40 -3.15 -10.31
C LYS A 88 16.44 -4.10 -11.03
N GLN A 89 15.61 -4.82 -10.29
CA GLN A 89 14.64 -5.78 -10.84
C GLN A 89 13.22 -5.21 -10.94
N GLY A 90 13.07 -3.88 -10.84
CA GLY A 90 11.79 -3.23 -10.93
C GLY A 90 10.94 -3.29 -9.65
N LYS A 91 11.47 -3.86 -8.56
CA LYS A 91 10.75 -3.95 -7.29
C LYS A 91 10.92 -2.65 -6.51
N PRO A 92 9.81 -2.00 -6.08
CA PRO A 92 9.92 -0.80 -5.26
C PRO A 92 10.38 -1.13 -3.84
N PHE A 93 11.10 -0.19 -3.23
CA PHE A 93 11.56 -0.31 -1.85
C PHE A 93 11.51 1.06 -1.16
N ILE A 94 11.48 1.03 0.17
CA ILE A 94 11.43 2.23 1.01
C ILE A 94 12.85 2.73 1.30
N THR A 95 13.10 4.00 1.03
CA THR A 95 14.43 4.60 1.21
C THR A 95 14.55 5.45 2.47
N ASN A 96 13.48 5.63 3.23
CA ASN A 96 13.49 6.44 4.43
C ASN A 96 14.41 5.88 5.52
N LEU A 97 15.06 6.78 6.26
CA LEU A 97 15.83 6.40 7.43
C LEU A 97 14.97 5.74 8.51
N GLN A 98 13.67 6.03 8.54
CA GLN A 98 12.73 5.42 9.47
C GLN A 98 12.57 3.92 9.25
N ASN A 99 13.01 3.39 8.12
CA ASN A 99 12.91 1.96 7.83
C ASN A 99 14.04 1.17 8.50
N PHE A 100 14.17 1.29 9.82
CA PHE A 100 15.16 0.56 10.60
C PHE A 100 14.98 -0.95 10.54
N LEU A 101 13.74 -1.40 10.35
CA LEU A 101 13.40 -2.81 10.31
C LEU A 101 13.67 -3.42 8.93
N SER A 102 14.09 -2.62 7.96
CA SER A 102 14.29 -3.04 6.57
C SER A 102 13.06 -3.74 6.03
N ILE A 103 11.89 -3.17 6.27
CA ILE A 103 10.62 -3.72 5.81
C ILE A 103 10.63 -3.78 4.29
N GLN A 104 10.31 -4.93 3.76
CA GLN A 104 10.11 -5.15 2.34
C GLN A 104 8.64 -5.38 2.07
N PHE A 105 8.19 -5.00 0.89
CA PHE A 105 6.79 -5.17 0.52
C PHE A 105 6.67 -5.54 -0.96
N ASN A 106 5.51 -6.07 -1.31
CA ASN A 106 5.14 -6.34 -2.68
C ASN A 106 3.65 -6.07 -2.85
N ILE A 107 3.24 -5.72 -4.06
CA ILE A 107 1.85 -5.46 -4.37
C ILE A 107 1.45 -6.32 -5.55
N SER A 108 0.31 -7.01 -5.43
CA SER A 108 -0.29 -7.72 -6.55
C SER A 108 -1.78 -7.41 -6.60
N HIS A 109 -2.37 -7.53 -7.76
CA HIS A 109 -3.80 -7.31 -7.91
C HIS A 109 -4.38 -8.21 -9.00
N SER A 110 -5.67 -8.53 -8.82
CA SER A 110 -6.46 -9.25 -9.82
C SER A 110 -7.88 -8.70 -9.73
N TYR A 111 -8.37 -8.08 -10.80
CA TYR A 111 -9.68 -7.41 -10.81
C TYR A 111 -9.79 -6.37 -9.70
N ASN A 112 -10.71 -6.56 -8.76
CA ASN A 112 -10.95 -5.64 -7.64
C ASN A 112 -10.29 -6.07 -6.34
N LEU A 113 -9.42 -7.08 -6.38
CA LEU A 113 -8.69 -7.58 -5.20
C LEU A 113 -7.23 -7.14 -5.27
N ILE A 114 -6.76 -6.55 -4.19
CA ILE A 114 -5.37 -6.10 -4.04
C ILE A 114 -4.77 -6.79 -2.83
N LEU A 115 -3.55 -7.29 -2.98
CA LEU A 115 -2.76 -7.84 -1.89
C LEU A 115 -1.48 -7.01 -1.71
N ILE A 116 -1.18 -6.67 -0.48
CA ILE A 116 0.04 -5.93 -0.11
C ILE A 116 0.81 -6.73 0.91
#